data_c00a22a56f5def376a8f1238cbb362f9
#
_entry.id   c00a22a56f5def376a8f1238cbb362f9
#
_cell.length_a   1.000
_cell.length_b   1.000
_cell.length_c   1.000
_cell.angle_alpha   90.00
_cell.angle_beta   90.00
_cell.angle_gamma   90.00
#
_symmetry.space_group_name_H-M   'P 1'
#
loop_
_entity.id
_entity.type
_entity.pdbx_description
1 polymer ?
#
loop_
_entity_poly.entity_id
_entity_poly.type
_entity_poly.pdbx_seq_one_letter_code
_entity_poly.pdbx_strand_id
1 'polypeptide(L)'
;RLGISLLLPHKEREEEILVKAYETWGYEMADHMHGMFAFALWDEENNQLFCLRDPFGTKPFYYYETEDGALLYGTTIRKIMEQQGFKKELNEEMLQLYLSLTYVAGENTFFRGLKKLMPGRYLIWKDGVLKIERYWSPQFHPDESKSLEDWADEIHTTLQEIMPEVKA
;
A
#
# COMPACT_ATOMS: atom_id res chain seq x y z
N ARG A 1 12.43 -20.27 0.55
CA ARG A 1 13.19 -19.12 0.00
C ARG A 1 12.22 -17.95 -0.17
N LEU A 2 12.58 -16.78 0.35
CA LEU A 2 11.77 -15.58 0.18
C LEU A 2 12.22 -14.85 -1.08
N GLY A 3 11.28 -14.54 -1.96
CA GLY A 3 11.49 -13.71 -3.14
C GLY A 3 10.79 -12.37 -2.96
N ILE A 4 11.50 -11.26 -3.12
CA ILE A 4 10.90 -9.91 -3.08
C ILE A 4 10.78 -9.36 -4.49
N SER A 5 9.64 -8.79 -4.79
CA SER A 5 9.42 -7.92 -5.94
C SER A 5 9.12 -6.52 -5.43
N LEU A 6 10.14 -5.68 -5.36
CA LEU A 6 9.94 -4.26 -5.08
C LEU A 6 9.38 -3.57 -6.34
N LEU A 7 8.30 -2.84 -6.15
CA LEU A 7 7.57 -2.20 -7.24
C LEU A 7 8.17 -0.84 -7.67
N LEU A 8 9.26 -0.41 -7.00
CA LEU A 8 9.94 0.87 -7.23
C LEU A 8 11.45 0.66 -7.40
N PRO A 9 12.18 1.60 -8.04
CA PRO A 9 13.63 1.57 -8.08
C PRO A 9 14.20 1.56 -6.66
N HIS A 10 15.05 0.60 -6.35
CA HIS A 10 15.57 0.32 -5.01
C HIS A 10 17.02 -0.12 -5.07
N LYS A 11 17.63 -0.21 -3.90
CA LYS A 11 18.97 -0.76 -3.70
C LYS A 11 18.84 -2.18 -3.15
N GLU A 12 19.70 -3.10 -3.55
CA GLU A 12 19.74 -4.50 -3.06
C GLU A 12 19.66 -4.60 -1.54
N ARG A 13 20.24 -3.65 -0.84
CA ARG A 13 20.21 -3.58 0.62
C ARG A 13 18.80 -3.40 1.22
N GLU A 14 17.90 -2.75 0.51
CA GLU A 14 16.50 -2.54 0.95
C GLU A 14 15.72 -3.87 0.89
N GLU A 15 15.96 -4.70 -0.11
CA GLU A 15 15.34 -6.03 -0.21
C GLU A 15 15.74 -6.94 0.95
N GLU A 16 17.03 -6.98 1.29
CA GLU A 16 17.54 -7.77 2.41
C GLU A 16 16.91 -7.35 3.75
N ILE A 17 16.73 -6.04 3.96
CA ILE A 17 16.07 -5.50 5.16
C ILE A 17 14.61 -5.95 5.22
N LEU A 18 13.87 -5.89 4.12
CA LEU A 18 12.48 -6.29 4.08
C LEU A 18 12.30 -7.80 4.30
N VAL A 19 13.17 -8.63 3.70
CA VAL A 19 13.19 -10.08 3.97
C VAL A 19 13.40 -10.33 5.46
N LYS A 20 14.42 -9.70 6.03
CA LYS A 20 14.76 -9.87 7.44
C LYS A 20 13.64 -9.43 8.38
N ALA A 21 12.98 -8.32 8.04
CA ALA A 21 11.83 -7.82 8.78
C ALA A 21 10.66 -8.82 8.74
N TYR A 22 10.36 -9.37 7.56
CA TYR A 22 9.32 -10.39 7.41
C TYR A 22 9.66 -11.69 8.14
N GLU A 23 10.90 -12.19 8.05
CA GLU A 23 11.37 -13.35 8.80
C GLU A 23 11.26 -13.16 10.32
N THR A 24 11.45 -11.93 10.81
CA THR A 24 11.46 -11.63 12.24
C THR A 24 10.05 -11.42 12.79
N TRP A 25 9.20 -10.69 12.09
CA TRP A 25 7.91 -10.21 12.58
C TRP A 25 6.70 -10.71 11.77
N GLY A 26 6.91 -11.42 10.66
CA GLY A 26 5.81 -11.82 9.78
C GLY A 26 4.98 -10.63 9.32
N TYR A 27 3.66 -10.70 9.45
CA TYR A 27 2.77 -9.59 9.05
C TYR A 27 2.86 -8.37 9.98
N GLU A 28 3.28 -8.55 11.24
CA GLU A 28 3.49 -7.48 12.20
C GLU A 28 4.66 -6.55 11.81
N MET A 29 5.46 -6.93 10.79
CA MET A 29 6.46 -6.02 10.22
C MET A 29 5.84 -4.67 9.82
N ALA A 30 4.56 -4.65 9.47
CA ALA A 30 3.83 -3.45 9.10
C ALA A 30 3.86 -2.36 10.19
N ASP A 31 3.88 -2.76 11.47
CA ASP A 31 3.93 -1.86 12.62
C ASP A 31 5.34 -1.31 12.92
N HIS A 32 6.36 -1.96 12.34
CA HIS A 32 7.76 -1.58 12.52
C HIS A 32 8.34 -0.77 11.35
N MET A 33 7.55 -0.57 10.31
CA MET A 33 8.01 0.15 9.11
C MET A 33 7.61 1.61 9.11
N HIS A 34 8.59 2.48 8.87
CA HIS A 34 8.39 3.92 8.71
C HIS A 34 8.79 4.36 7.31
N GLY A 35 8.06 5.34 6.76
CA GLY A 35 8.37 5.93 5.46
C GLY A 35 7.33 5.67 4.39
N MET A 36 7.75 5.79 3.12
CA MET A 36 6.91 5.71 1.93
C MET A 36 7.21 4.44 1.15
N PHE A 37 6.34 3.46 1.21
CA PHE A 37 6.58 2.17 0.59
C PHE A 37 5.32 1.51 0.00
N ALA A 38 5.55 0.69 -1.02
CA ALA A 38 4.62 -0.31 -1.50
C ALA A 38 5.43 -1.45 -2.10
N PHE A 39 5.29 -2.66 -1.59
CA PHE A 39 6.03 -3.82 -2.07
C PHE A 39 5.18 -5.09 -2.03
N ALA A 40 5.68 -6.11 -2.72
CA ALA A 40 5.17 -7.47 -2.70
C ALA A 40 6.31 -8.43 -2.35
N LEU A 41 6.06 -9.34 -1.43
CA LEU A 41 6.97 -10.37 -0.95
C LEU A 41 6.35 -11.74 -1.20
N TRP A 42 7.08 -12.61 -1.90
CA TRP A 42 6.68 -13.99 -2.10
C TRP A 42 7.35 -14.91 -1.06
N ASP A 43 6.53 -15.61 -0.31
CA ASP A 43 6.94 -16.59 0.69
C ASP A 43 6.77 -17.99 0.09
N GLU A 44 7.88 -18.60 -0.34
CA GLU A 44 7.89 -19.94 -0.95
C GLU A 44 7.49 -21.05 0.04
N GLU A 45 7.82 -20.89 1.33
CA GLU A 45 7.53 -21.93 2.34
C GLU A 45 6.03 -22.02 2.61
N ASN A 46 5.37 -20.89 2.67
CA ASN A 46 3.94 -20.81 2.93
C ASN A 46 3.09 -20.73 1.66
N ASN A 47 3.73 -20.69 0.47
CA ASN A 47 3.10 -20.52 -0.84
C ASN A 47 2.13 -19.32 -0.85
N GLN A 48 2.61 -18.17 -0.43
CA GLN A 48 1.79 -16.96 -0.31
C GLN A 48 2.49 -15.70 -0.78
N LEU A 49 1.68 -14.77 -1.27
CA LEU A 49 2.11 -13.41 -1.58
C LEU A 49 1.64 -12.48 -0.46
N PHE A 50 2.58 -11.74 0.10
CA PHE A 50 2.31 -10.68 1.06
C PHE A 50 2.61 -9.33 0.42
N CYS A 51 1.63 -8.44 0.39
CA CYS A 51 1.80 -7.08 -0.16
C CYS A 51 1.47 -6.07 0.91
N LEU A 52 2.31 -5.05 1.04
CA LEU A 52 2.15 -4.01 2.06
C LEU A 52 2.20 -2.63 1.41
N ARG A 53 1.33 -1.73 1.87
CA ARG A 53 1.28 -0.34 1.45
C ARG A 53 1.36 0.59 2.65
N ASP A 54 2.13 1.67 2.54
CA ASP A 54 2.37 2.63 3.61
C ASP A 54 1.09 3.25 4.19
N PRO A 55 1.14 3.77 5.45
CA PRO A 55 -0.02 4.30 6.17
C PRO A 55 -0.80 5.38 5.42
N PHE A 56 -0.12 6.23 4.66
CA PHE A 56 -0.73 7.34 3.92
C PHE A 56 -0.99 7.01 2.43
N GLY A 57 -0.52 5.82 1.96
CA GLY A 57 -0.66 5.40 0.58
C GLY A 57 0.13 6.28 -0.40
N THR A 58 1.28 6.79 0.05
CA THR A 58 2.16 7.65 -0.74
C THR A 58 2.63 6.95 -2.01
N LYS A 59 2.94 5.66 -1.88
CA LYS A 59 3.25 4.82 -3.04
C LYS A 59 1.99 4.09 -3.52
N PRO A 60 1.70 4.09 -4.82
CA PRO A 60 0.54 3.40 -5.35
C PRO A 60 0.75 1.88 -5.36
N PHE A 61 -0.33 1.14 -5.12
CA PHE A 61 -0.40 -0.31 -5.27
C PHE A 61 -1.76 -0.68 -5.85
N TYR A 62 -1.76 -1.39 -6.97
CA TYR A 62 -2.96 -1.89 -7.64
C TYR A 62 -2.93 -3.41 -7.73
N TYR A 63 -4.08 -4.04 -7.73
CA TYR A 63 -4.23 -5.49 -7.88
C TYR A 63 -5.51 -5.83 -8.66
N TYR A 64 -5.49 -7.01 -9.29
CA TYR A 64 -6.59 -7.55 -10.07
C TYR A 64 -6.58 -9.07 -9.96
N GLU A 65 -7.72 -9.65 -9.59
CA GLU A 65 -7.92 -11.10 -9.58
C GLU A 65 -8.44 -11.54 -10.95
N THR A 66 -7.71 -12.43 -11.60
CA THR A 66 -8.12 -12.99 -12.89
C THR A 66 -9.18 -14.08 -12.71
N GLU A 67 -9.90 -14.43 -13.77
CA GLU A 67 -10.94 -15.47 -13.71
C GLU A 67 -10.39 -16.87 -13.44
N ASP A 68 -9.14 -17.12 -13.78
CA ASP A 68 -8.43 -18.37 -13.51
C ASP A 68 -7.77 -18.40 -12.10
N GLY A 69 -8.04 -17.37 -11.29
CA GLY A 69 -7.59 -17.31 -9.89
C GLY A 69 -6.15 -16.83 -9.69
N ALA A 70 -5.51 -16.23 -10.71
CA ALA A 70 -4.23 -15.57 -10.52
C ALA A 70 -4.40 -14.14 -9.98
N LEU A 71 -3.39 -13.62 -9.29
CA LEU A 71 -3.34 -12.25 -8.83
C LEU A 71 -2.33 -11.45 -9.65
N LEU A 72 -2.81 -10.44 -10.38
CA LEU A 72 -1.97 -9.45 -11.04
C LEU A 72 -1.80 -8.25 -10.11
N TYR A 73 -0.59 -7.71 -10.02
CA TYR A 73 -0.32 -6.53 -9.19
C TYR A 73 0.72 -5.61 -9.80
N GLY A 74 0.74 -4.37 -9.33
CA GLY A 74 1.71 -3.38 -9.82
C GLY A 74 1.49 -1.99 -9.25
N THR A 75 2.44 -1.09 -9.53
CA THR A 75 2.37 0.33 -9.12
C THR A 75 1.57 1.20 -10.09
N THR A 76 1.28 0.72 -11.27
CA THR A 76 0.51 1.46 -12.27
C THR A 76 -0.54 0.58 -12.91
N ILE A 77 -1.69 1.16 -13.21
CA ILE A 77 -2.78 0.49 -13.94
C ILE A 77 -2.28 -0.07 -15.28
N ARG A 78 -1.45 0.69 -16.01
CA ARG A 78 -0.91 0.28 -17.31
C ARG A 78 -0.16 -1.05 -17.22
N LYS A 79 0.72 -1.22 -16.23
CA LYS A 79 1.48 -2.46 -16.05
C LYS A 79 0.60 -3.68 -15.80
N ILE A 80 -0.54 -3.50 -15.13
CA ILE A 80 -1.51 -4.59 -14.93
C ILE A 80 -2.25 -4.90 -16.22
N MET A 81 -2.65 -3.87 -16.98
CA MET A 81 -3.35 -4.04 -18.26
C MET A 81 -2.54 -4.76 -19.33
N GLU A 82 -1.22 -4.71 -19.24
CA GLU A 82 -0.28 -5.37 -20.17
C GLU A 82 -0.05 -6.85 -19.81
N GLN A 83 -0.51 -7.31 -18.62
CA GLN A 83 -0.33 -8.69 -18.18
C GLN A 83 -1.41 -9.61 -18.77
N GLN A 84 -1.03 -10.85 -19.01
CA GLN A 84 -1.95 -11.88 -19.48
C GLN A 84 -3.03 -12.15 -18.41
N GLY A 85 -4.28 -12.32 -18.85
CA GLY A 85 -5.41 -12.57 -17.95
C GLY A 85 -6.18 -11.31 -17.55
N PHE A 86 -5.64 -10.11 -17.81
CA PHE A 86 -6.40 -8.87 -17.56
C PHE A 86 -7.52 -8.69 -18.58
N LYS A 87 -8.75 -8.44 -18.09
CA LYS A 87 -9.90 -8.07 -18.93
C LYS A 87 -10.15 -6.58 -18.87
N LYS A 88 -10.05 -5.93 -20.03
CA LYS A 88 -10.28 -4.48 -20.15
C LYS A 88 -11.77 -4.20 -20.24
N GLU A 89 -12.42 -4.05 -19.10
CA GLU A 89 -13.83 -3.69 -18.96
C GLU A 89 -13.98 -2.38 -18.18
N LEU A 90 -14.73 -1.41 -18.74
CA LEU A 90 -14.94 -0.12 -18.10
C LEU A 90 -15.90 -0.27 -16.90
N ASN A 91 -15.55 0.38 -15.80
CA ASN A 91 -16.42 0.54 -14.64
C ASN A 91 -17.18 1.87 -14.76
N GLU A 92 -18.39 1.81 -15.31
CA GLU A 92 -19.21 3.00 -15.59
C GLU A 92 -19.61 3.78 -14.34
N GLU A 93 -19.78 3.10 -13.20
CA GLU A 93 -20.09 3.76 -11.92
C GLU A 93 -18.98 4.74 -11.51
N MET A 94 -17.74 4.37 -11.78
CA MET A 94 -16.58 5.22 -11.47
C MET A 94 -16.50 6.44 -12.39
N LEU A 95 -17.07 6.37 -13.58
CA LEU A 95 -17.15 7.54 -14.47
C LEU A 95 -18.03 8.64 -13.89
N GLN A 96 -19.20 8.29 -13.34
CA GLN A 96 -20.08 9.27 -12.69
C GLN A 96 -19.41 9.91 -11.48
N LEU A 97 -18.72 9.10 -10.66
CA LEU A 97 -17.99 9.60 -9.51
C LEU A 97 -16.85 10.55 -9.93
N TYR A 98 -16.13 10.20 -10.98
CA TYR A 98 -15.08 11.04 -11.53
C TYR A 98 -15.59 12.38 -12.07
N LEU A 99 -16.71 12.38 -12.80
CA LEU A 99 -17.31 13.61 -13.32
C LEU A 99 -17.77 14.55 -12.20
N SER A 100 -18.11 14.02 -11.04
CA SER A 100 -18.54 14.80 -9.88
C SER A 100 -17.36 15.31 -9.03
N LEU A 101 -16.33 14.48 -8.83
CA LEU A 101 -15.23 14.74 -7.88
C LEU A 101 -13.89 15.05 -8.56
N THR A 102 -13.77 14.86 -9.88
CA THR A 102 -12.53 14.93 -10.67
C THR A 102 -11.47 13.89 -10.29
N TYR A 103 -11.79 12.94 -9.43
CA TYR A 103 -10.97 11.78 -9.08
C TYR A 103 -11.82 10.58 -8.71
N VAL A 104 -11.26 9.38 -8.74
CA VAL A 104 -11.92 8.14 -8.31
C VAL A 104 -11.55 7.86 -6.86
N ALA A 105 -12.51 8.10 -5.96
CA ALA A 105 -12.35 7.82 -4.53
C ALA A 105 -12.48 6.31 -4.24
N GLY A 106 -11.90 5.88 -3.09
CA GLY A 106 -11.98 4.49 -2.64
C GLY A 106 -11.07 3.52 -3.40
N GLU A 107 -11.35 2.23 -3.27
CA GLU A 107 -10.51 1.16 -3.81
C GLU A 107 -10.70 0.91 -5.31
N ASN A 108 -11.88 1.20 -5.85
CA ASN A 108 -12.19 0.94 -7.24
C ASN A 108 -11.39 1.83 -8.20
N THR A 109 -11.30 1.39 -9.47
CA THR A 109 -10.69 2.15 -10.57
C THR A 109 -11.67 2.26 -11.73
N PHE A 110 -11.24 2.90 -12.83
CA PHE A 110 -12.00 2.93 -14.08
C PHE A 110 -12.17 1.55 -14.76
N PHE A 111 -11.41 0.55 -14.30
CA PHE A 111 -11.51 -0.80 -14.84
C PHE A 111 -12.15 -1.73 -13.83
N ARG A 112 -13.16 -2.47 -14.28
CA ARG A 112 -13.89 -3.44 -13.44
C ARG A 112 -12.94 -4.49 -12.88
N GLY A 113 -13.02 -4.75 -11.57
CA GLY A 113 -12.16 -5.71 -10.88
C GLY A 113 -10.75 -5.22 -10.56
N LEU A 114 -10.26 -4.18 -11.24
CA LEU A 114 -8.95 -3.58 -10.92
C LEU A 114 -9.10 -2.62 -9.73
N LYS A 115 -8.41 -2.92 -8.66
CA LYS A 115 -8.54 -2.22 -7.38
C LYS A 115 -7.22 -1.61 -6.90
N LYS A 116 -7.34 -0.61 -6.05
CA LYS A 116 -6.23 -0.03 -5.28
C LYS A 116 -6.15 -0.71 -3.91
N LEU A 117 -4.99 -1.18 -3.50
CA LEU A 117 -4.77 -1.47 -2.08
C LEU A 117 -4.81 -0.16 -1.32
N MET A 118 -5.79 -0.03 -0.41
CA MET A 118 -5.99 1.23 0.32
C MET A 118 -4.85 1.49 1.32
N PRO A 119 -4.61 2.76 1.69
CA PRO A 119 -3.58 3.14 2.66
C PRO A 119 -3.70 2.37 3.98
N GLY A 120 -2.56 2.10 4.64
CA GLY A 120 -2.52 1.43 5.94
C GLY A 120 -3.07 0.01 5.92
N ARG A 121 -2.96 -0.67 4.77
CA ARG A 121 -3.41 -2.06 4.61
C ARG A 121 -2.34 -2.93 4.03
N TYR A 122 -2.43 -4.22 4.35
CA TYR A 122 -1.73 -5.27 3.65
C TYR A 122 -2.70 -6.25 3.00
N LEU A 123 -2.18 -6.96 2.02
CA LEU A 123 -2.87 -7.97 1.24
C LEU A 123 -2.10 -9.27 1.36
N ILE A 124 -2.80 -10.36 1.63
CA ILE A 124 -2.28 -11.73 1.55
C ILE A 124 -3.05 -12.45 0.46
N TRP A 125 -2.33 -13.07 -0.46
CA TRP A 125 -2.92 -13.97 -1.44
C TRP A 125 -2.30 -15.35 -1.27
N LYS A 126 -3.14 -16.34 -0.99
CA LYS A 126 -2.74 -17.72 -0.74
C LYS A 126 -3.80 -18.68 -1.28
N ASP A 127 -3.37 -19.68 -2.05
CA ASP A 127 -4.24 -20.75 -2.57
C ASP A 127 -5.50 -20.18 -3.31
N GLY A 128 -5.34 -19.09 -4.05
CA GLY A 128 -6.44 -18.42 -4.75
C GLY A 128 -7.37 -17.60 -3.84
N VAL A 129 -7.05 -17.44 -2.56
CA VAL A 129 -7.85 -16.65 -1.62
C VAL A 129 -7.13 -15.34 -1.31
N LEU A 130 -7.85 -14.24 -1.56
CA LEU A 130 -7.39 -12.88 -1.25
C LEU A 130 -7.92 -12.44 0.12
N LYS A 131 -7.01 -12.01 1.00
CA LYS A 131 -7.33 -11.43 2.31
C LYS A 131 -6.69 -10.05 2.41
N ILE A 132 -7.46 -9.04 2.83
CA ILE A 132 -6.96 -7.68 3.05
C ILE A 132 -7.24 -7.29 4.48
N GLU A 133 -6.22 -6.81 5.17
CA GLU A 133 -6.32 -6.33 6.53
C GLU A 133 -5.79 -4.91 6.67
N ARG A 134 -6.36 -4.18 7.62
CA ARG A 134 -5.90 -2.84 8.00
C ARG A 134 -4.99 -2.97 9.21
N TYR A 135 -3.74 -2.54 9.06
CA TYR A 135 -2.79 -2.48 10.16
C TYR A 135 -2.71 -1.06 10.77
N TRP A 136 -3.07 -0.03 10.01
CA TRP A 136 -3.00 1.34 10.48
C TRP A 136 -4.24 2.15 10.08
N SER A 137 -4.65 3.05 10.97
CA SER A 137 -5.61 4.11 10.68
C SER A 137 -5.31 5.35 11.53
N PRO A 138 -5.58 6.57 11.02
CA PRO A 138 -5.37 7.77 11.82
C PRO A 138 -6.27 7.75 13.05
N GLN A 139 -5.69 8.06 14.20
CA GLN A 139 -6.40 8.25 15.46
C GLN A 139 -6.40 9.74 15.78
N PHE A 140 -7.57 10.27 16.09
CA PHE A 140 -7.73 11.68 16.42
C PHE A 140 -8.05 11.78 17.91
N HIS A 141 -7.20 12.46 18.64
CA HIS A 141 -7.38 12.75 20.07
C HIS A 141 -7.38 14.27 20.28
N PRO A 142 -8.54 14.93 20.08
CA PRO A 142 -8.64 16.37 20.30
C PRO A 142 -8.25 16.72 21.73
N ASP A 143 -7.38 17.70 21.90
CA ASP A 143 -6.98 18.24 23.18
C ASP A 143 -7.37 19.72 23.23
N GLU A 144 -8.48 20.02 23.87
CA GLU A 144 -9.02 21.38 24.01
C GLU A 144 -8.31 22.20 25.10
N SER A 145 -7.38 21.60 25.84
CA SER A 145 -6.61 22.29 26.89
C SER A 145 -5.49 23.15 26.34
N LYS A 146 -5.04 22.88 25.09
CA LYS A 146 -3.94 23.58 24.42
C LYS A 146 -4.45 24.79 23.64
N SER A 147 -3.70 25.90 23.75
CA SER A 147 -3.93 27.08 22.91
C SER A 147 -3.47 26.87 21.46
N LEU A 148 -3.85 27.77 20.56
CA LEU A 148 -3.36 27.76 19.18
C LEU A 148 -1.83 27.91 19.12
N GLU A 149 -1.24 28.70 20.02
CA GLU A 149 0.19 28.93 20.10
C GLU A 149 0.91 27.66 20.57
N ASP A 150 0.39 26.94 21.57
CA ASP A 150 0.95 25.67 22.02
C ASP A 150 0.96 24.63 20.89
N TRP A 151 -0.13 24.55 20.10
CA TRP A 151 -0.20 23.66 18.95
C TRP A 151 0.79 24.05 17.84
N ALA A 152 0.96 25.33 17.58
CA ALA A 152 1.91 25.82 16.58
C ALA A 152 3.35 25.47 16.96
N ASP A 153 3.71 25.65 18.23
CA ASP A 153 5.05 25.33 18.75
C ASP A 153 5.32 23.81 18.72
N GLU A 154 4.32 23.00 19.07
CA GLU A 154 4.45 21.52 19.01
C GLU A 154 4.61 21.03 17.57
N ILE A 155 3.84 21.55 16.63
CA ILE A 155 3.98 21.22 15.20
C ILE A 155 5.37 21.64 14.71
N HIS A 156 5.83 22.84 15.07
CA HIS A 156 7.16 23.33 14.67
C HIS A 156 8.27 22.43 15.19
N THR A 157 8.20 22.05 16.46
CA THR A 157 9.18 21.17 17.11
C THR A 157 9.20 19.79 16.44
N THR A 158 8.01 19.18 16.25
CA THR A 158 7.89 17.89 15.58
C THR A 158 8.46 17.92 14.16
N LEU A 159 8.18 18.98 13.39
CA LEU A 159 8.74 19.14 12.05
C LEU A 159 10.27 19.25 12.07
N GLN A 160 10.84 19.95 13.04
CA GLN A 160 12.31 20.05 13.19
C GLN A 160 12.95 18.69 13.50
N GLU A 161 12.29 17.86 14.29
CA GLU A 161 12.79 16.52 14.66
C GLU A 161 12.76 15.54 13.48
N ILE A 162 11.69 15.55 12.67
CA ILE A 162 11.52 14.59 11.55
C ILE A 162 12.23 15.01 10.26
N MET A 163 12.49 16.30 10.05
CA MET A 163 13.10 16.80 8.80
C MET A 163 14.49 16.22 8.48
N PRO A 164 15.37 15.92 9.45
CA PRO A 164 16.63 15.24 9.17
C PRO A 164 16.44 13.83 8.61
N GLU A 165 15.45 13.08 9.08
CA GLU A 165 15.15 11.71 8.62
C GLU A 165 14.62 11.69 7.17
N VAL A 166 13.87 12.71 6.76
CA VAL A 166 13.32 12.82 5.39
C VAL A 166 14.40 13.15 4.36
N LYS A 167 15.52 13.74 4.78
CA LYS A 167 16.63 14.13 3.89
C LYS A 167 17.69 13.04 3.71
N ALA A 168 17.64 11.97 4.48
CA ALA A 168 18.56 10.85 4.40
C ALA A 168 18.12 9.84 3.33
#